data_684fc484f99caf44c1ba84c1887bd0e6
#
_entry.id   684fc484f99caf44c1ba84c1887bd0e6
#
_cell.length_a   1.000
_cell.length_b   1.000
_cell.length_c   1.000
_cell.angle_alpha   90.00
_cell.angle_beta   90.00
_cell.angle_gamma   90.00
#
_symmetry.space_group_name_H-M   'P 1'
#
loop_
_entity.id
_entity.type
_entity.pdbx_description
1 polymer ?
#
loop_
_entity_poly.entity_id
_entity_poly.type
_entity_poly.pdbx_seq_one_letter_code
_entity_poly.pdbx_strand_id
1 'polypeptide(L)'
;MDVVVGAHVPQFICETFYEDGKVRLKPIKGQCVPETFRISSSRAFRESFPVGSHFICRDGFFMLKGSDETVFIKASDVIIYKIIRK
;
A
#
# COMPACT_ATOMS: atom_id res chain seq x y z
N MET A 1 9.01 6.49 -12.99
CA MET A 1 8.95 7.26 -11.73
C MET A 1 10.27 7.13 -11.01
N ASP A 2 10.88 8.27 -10.70
CA ASP A 2 12.11 8.26 -9.90
C ASP A 2 11.75 8.19 -8.42
N VAL A 3 12.31 7.18 -7.73
CA VAL A 3 12.02 6.94 -6.34
C VAL A 3 13.23 7.33 -5.50
N VAL A 4 12.99 8.20 -4.51
CA VAL A 4 14.02 8.57 -3.53
C VAL A 4 13.66 7.91 -2.21
N VAL A 5 14.52 6.99 -1.75
CA VAL A 5 14.32 6.29 -0.48
C VAL A 5 14.29 7.31 0.67
N GLY A 6 13.29 7.18 1.54
CA GLY A 6 13.06 8.13 2.62
C GLY A 6 12.18 9.32 2.25
N ALA A 7 11.88 9.50 0.96
CA ALA A 7 11.02 10.60 0.52
C ALA A 7 9.56 10.33 0.87
N HIS A 8 8.84 11.39 1.20
CA HIS A 8 7.41 11.33 1.47
C HIS A 8 6.63 11.02 0.19
N VAL A 9 5.65 10.14 0.30
CA VAL A 9 4.76 9.79 -0.81
C VAL A 9 3.52 10.65 -0.72
N PRO A 10 3.09 11.31 -1.83
CA PRO A 10 1.83 12.06 -1.82
C PRO A 10 0.66 11.13 -1.48
N GLN A 11 -0.41 11.69 -0.95
CA GLN A 11 -1.62 10.94 -0.64
C GLN A 11 -2.10 10.16 -1.88
N PHE A 12 -2.45 8.90 -1.67
CA PHE A 12 -2.95 8.06 -2.76
C PHE A 12 -3.93 7.02 -2.22
N ILE A 13 -4.68 6.40 -3.13
CA ILE A 13 -5.64 5.35 -2.78
C ILE A 13 -4.99 4.00 -3.03
N CYS A 14 -5.14 3.09 -2.08
CA CYS A 14 -4.65 1.72 -2.18
C CYS A 14 -5.78 0.73 -1.93
N GLU A 15 -5.54 -0.53 -2.28
CA GLU A 15 -6.52 -1.59 -2.12
C GLU A 15 -5.88 -2.87 -1.60
N THR A 16 -6.67 -3.70 -0.92
CA THR A 16 -6.25 -5.03 -0.52
C THR A 16 -6.46 -6.00 -1.67
N PHE A 17 -5.55 -6.97 -1.78
CA PHE A 17 -5.63 -8.02 -2.79
C PHE A 17 -4.86 -9.25 -2.30
N TYR A 18 -5.11 -10.40 -2.93
CA TYR A 18 -4.35 -11.61 -2.62
C TYR A 18 -3.10 -11.70 -3.48
N GLU A 19 -1.99 -12.02 -2.83
CA GLU A 19 -0.73 -12.28 -3.50
C GLU A 19 0.01 -13.38 -2.73
N ASP A 20 0.31 -14.48 -3.40
CA ASP A 20 1.01 -15.62 -2.79
C ASP A 20 0.34 -16.11 -1.50
N GLY A 21 -0.99 -16.19 -1.50
CA GLY A 21 -1.76 -16.65 -0.36
C GLY A 21 -1.88 -15.67 0.80
N LYS A 22 -1.47 -14.43 0.61
CA LYS A 22 -1.51 -13.39 1.64
C LYS A 22 -2.30 -12.20 1.17
N VAL A 23 -2.96 -11.51 2.11
CA VAL A 23 -3.62 -10.23 1.83
C VAL A 23 -2.57 -9.14 1.91
N ARG A 24 -2.42 -8.37 0.83
CA ARG A 24 -1.46 -7.28 0.75
C ARG A 24 -2.16 -6.00 0.33
N LEU A 25 -1.46 -4.87 0.47
CA LEU A 25 -1.91 -3.56 0.00
C LEU A 25 -1.07 -3.12 -1.18
N LYS A 26 -1.74 -2.59 -2.19
CA LYS A 26 -1.08 -1.98 -3.34
C LYS A 26 -1.81 -0.71 -3.75
N PRO A 27 -1.12 0.25 -4.41
CA PRO A 27 -1.82 1.40 -4.99
C PRO A 27 -2.81 0.94 -6.05
N ILE A 28 -3.94 1.61 -6.17
CA ILE A 28 -4.84 1.33 -7.30
C ILE A 28 -4.26 1.94 -8.58
N LYS A 29 -4.64 1.36 -9.71
CA LYS A 29 -4.16 1.78 -11.02
C LYS A 29 -4.59 3.21 -11.35
N GLY A 30 -3.75 3.94 -12.08
CA GLY A 30 -4.10 5.26 -12.62
C GLY A 30 -3.67 6.43 -11.75
N GLN A 31 -2.85 6.19 -10.75
CA GLN A 31 -2.32 7.24 -9.89
C GLN A 31 -0.84 7.49 -10.17
N CYS A 32 -0.27 8.53 -9.54
CA CYS A 32 1.16 8.81 -9.67
C CYS A 32 2.04 7.76 -9.03
N VAL A 33 1.51 6.99 -8.09
CA VAL A 33 2.23 5.87 -7.45
C VAL A 33 1.90 4.59 -8.23
N PRO A 34 2.90 3.88 -8.79
CA PRO A 34 2.66 2.66 -9.55
C PRO A 34 2.02 1.55 -8.71
N GLU A 35 1.13 0.78 -9.32
CA GLU A 35 0.45 -0.34 -8.66
C GLU A 35 1.39 -1.52 -8.35
N THR A 36 2.61 -1.50 -8.86
CA THR A 36 3.60 -2.54 -8.59
C THR A 36 4.20 -2.43 -7.20
N PHE A 37 4.06 -1.29 -6.54
CA PHE A 37 4.56 -1.12 -5.18
C PHE A 37 3.64 -1.80 -4.18
N ARG A 38 4.20 -2.14 -3.02
CA ARG A 38 3.47 -2.71 -1.89
C ARG A 38 3.54 -1.76 -0.71
N ILE A 39 2.47 -1.70 0.07
CA ILE A 39 2.38 -0.83 1.23
C ILE A 39 2.50 -1.69 2.49
N SER A 40 3.43 -1.35 3.37
CA SER A 40 3.60 -2.01 4.65
C SER A 40 2.52 -1.56 5.62
N SER A 41 1.81 -2.52 6.20
CA SER A 41 0.79 -2.28 7.23
C SER A 41 0.69 -3.52 8.09
N SER A 42 -0.05 -3.46 9.22
CA SER A 42 -0.23 -4.65 10.04
C SER A 42 -1.08 -5.68 9.30
N ARG A 43 -0.76 -6.96 9.52
CA ARG A 43 -1.53 -8.06 8.96
C ARG A 43 -2.97 -8.04 9.44
N ALA A 44 -3.17 -7.77 10.74
CA ALA A 44 -4.50 -7.70 11.33
C ALA A 44 -5.36 -6.63 10.62
N PHE A 45 -4.78 -5.48 10.34
CA PHE A 45 -5.48 -4.42 9.61
C PHE A 45 -5.90 -4.90 8.21
N ARG A 46 -4.94 -5.47 7.45
CA ARG A 46 -5.22 -5.92 6.08
C ARG A 46 -6.31 -6.97 6.01
N GLU A 47 -6.38 -7.84 7.03
CA GLU A 47 -7.34 -8.95 7.05
C GLU A 47 -8.67 -8.58 7.69
N SER A 48 -8.80 -7.36 8.22
CA SER A 48 -10.03 -6.92 8.89
C SER A 48 -11.15 -6.53 7.94
N PHE A 49 -10.86 -6.38 6.65
CA PHE A 49 -11.82 -5.92 5.66
C PHE A 49 -11.85 -6.86 4.46
N PRO A 50 -12.97 -6.91 3.72
CA PRO A 50 -13.03 -7.72 2.51
C PRO A 50 -11.94 -7.32 1.51
N VAL A 51 -11.39 -8.32 0.83
CA VAL A 51 -10.38 -8.09 -0.21
C VAL A 51 -10.99 -7.22 -1.31
N GLY A 52 -10.23 -6.24 -1.77
CA GLY A 52 -10.70 -5.26 -2.74
C GLY A 52 -11.14 -3.95 -2.11
N SER A 53 -11.21 -3.88 -0.78
CA SER A 53 -11.56 -2.63 -0.08
C SER A 53 -10.49 -1.57 -0.34
N HIS A 54 -10.93 -0.30 -0.38
CA HIS A 54 -10.06 0.83 -0.69
C HIS A 54 -9.72 1.62 0.55
N PHE A 55 -8.49 2.12 0.60
CA PHE A 55 -7.97 2.90 1.73
C PHE A 55 -7.21 4.11 1.20
N ILE A 56 -7.14 5.15 2.01
CA ILE A 56 -6.31 6.31 1.73
C ILE A 56 -5.03 6.20 2.55
N CYS A 57 -3.88 6.21 1.87
CA CYS A 57 -2.58 6.29 2.50
C CYS A 57 -2.16 7.75 2.51
N ARG A 58 -2.04 8.36 3.70
CA ARG A 58 -1.77 9.79 3.82
C ARG A 58 -0.31 10.11 4.13
N ASP A 59 0.35 9.30 4.93
CA ASP A 59 1.72 9.54 5.36
C ASP A 59 2.59 8.34 5.03
N GLY A 60 2.89 8.16 3.75
CA GLY A 60 3.77 7.11 3.30
C GLY A 60 5.15 7.60 2.98
N PHE A 61 6.13 6.71 3.08
CA PHE A 61 7.52 6.97 2.74
C PHE A 61 8.06 5.81 1.91
N PHE A 62 8.88 6.12 0.91
CA PHE A 62 9.59 5.09 0.16
C PHE A 62 10.72 4.54 1.02
N MET A 63 10.78 3.22 1.17
CA MET A 63 11.78 2.54 1.98
C MET A 63 12.37 1.36 1.21
N LEU A 64 13.59 0.97 1.57
CA LEU A 64 14.20 -0.26 1.07
C LEU A 64 13.98 -1.39 2.05
N LYS A 65 13.68 -2.58 1.51
CA LYS A 65 13.48 -3.77 2.31
C LYS A 65 14.74 -4.62 2.30
N GLY A 66 15.44 -4.63 3.44
CA GLY A 66 16.56 -5.54 3.70
C GLY A 66 17.61 -5.58 2.60
N SER A 67 18.16 -6.76 2.37
CA SER A 67 19.21 -7.00 1.38
C SER A 67 18.70 -7.08 -0.06
N ASP A 68 17.38 -7.18 -0.25
CA ASP A 68 16.80 -7.35 -1.60
C ASP A 68 16.73 -6.05 -2.37
N GLU A 69 16.98 -4.93 -1.70
CA GLU A 69 16.86 -3.58 -2.28
C GLU A 69 15.48 -3.34 -2.94
N THR A 70 14.47 -4.06 -2.49
CA THR A 70 13.10 -3.88 -2.96
C THR A 70 12.50 -2.64 -2.31
N VAL A 71 11.97 -1.74 -3.13
CA VAL A 71 11.32 -0.53 -2.61
C VAL A 71 9.88 -0.85 -2.24
N PHE A 72 9.50 -0.42 -1.04
CA PHE A 72 8.11 -0.51 -0.58
C PHE A 72 7.71 0.82 0.05
N ILE A 73 6.42 0.98 0.31
CA ILE A 73 5.90 2.18 0.97
C ILE A 73 5.59 1.83 2.42
N LYS A 74 6.27 2.50 3.35
CA LYS A 74 5.95 2.41 4.77
C LYS A 74 4.88 3.44 5.07
N ALA A 75 3.68 2.97 5.42
CA ALA A 75 2.55 3.84 5.71
C ALA A 75 2.39 4.01 7.21
N SER A 76 2.35 5.26 7.67
CA SER A 76 2.08 5.58 9.08
C SER A 76 0.62 5.94 9.32
N ASP A 77 -0.13 6.27 8.27
CA ASP A 77 -1.55 6.61 8.39
C ASP A 77 -2.31 6.07 7.18
N VAL A 78 -3.06 4.99 7.43
CA VAL A 78 -3.92 4.37 6.41
C VAL A 78 -5.33 4.35 6.95
N ILE A 79 -6.23 5.04 6.29
CA ILE A 79 -7.63 5.12 6.71
C ILE A 79 -8.53 4.51 5.66
N ILE A 80 -9.64 3.95 6.11
CA ILE A 80 -10.59 3.33 5.20
C ILE A 80 -11.24 4.39 4.32
N TYR A 81 -11.31 4.10 3.02
CA TYR A 81 -11.96 4.96 2.05
C TYR A 81 -13.27 4.35 1.57
N LYS A 82 -13.26 3.06 1.22
CA LYS A 82 -14.44 2.38 0.72
C LYS A 82 -14.34 0.88 1.01
N ILE A 83 -15.37 0.32 1.60
CA ILE A 83 -15.47 -1.13 1.80
C ILE A 83 -16.11 -1.73 0.55
N ILE A 84 -15.41 -2.70 -0.05
CA ILE A 84 -15.92 -3.44 -1.20
C ILE A 84 -16.50 -4.74 -0.67
N ARG A 85 -17.80 -4.93 -0.82
CA ARG A 85 -18.47 -6.16 -0.39
C ARG A 85 -18.66 -7.06 -1.60
N LYS A 86 -18.31 -8.30 -1.42
CA LYS A 86 -18.51 -9.32 -2.46
C LYS A 86 -19.71 -10.17 -2.11
#